data_ecdfcfaeb7b21e14a00210fa623afa5a
#
_entry.id   ecdfcfaeb7b21e14a00210fa623afa5a
#
_cell.length_a   1.000
_cell.length_b   1.000
_cell.length_c   1.000
_cell.angle_alpha   90.00
_cell.angle_beta   90.00
_cell.angle_gamma   90.00
#
_symmetry.space_group_name_H-M   'P 1'
#
loop_
_entity.id
_entity.type
_entity.pdbx_description
1 polymer ?
#
loop_
_entity_poly.entity_id
_entity_poly.type
_entity_poly.pdbx_seq_one_letter_code
_entity_poly.pdbx_strand_id
1 'polypeptide(L)'
;LAGREVVLLEAADASGTGTSSRNSEVIHAGLYYAPGSLKARLCVQGRELLYAYCATHGVDHRRCGKLIVATDEAQVPALQALRQRAEACGVRDLQWLDAAQAQALEPQLRCTAALLSPSTGIVDSHGLMLSLQGEAEAHGAMLALKSPLQGLRRVAGGFELDVGHLESLEARRKQ
;
A
#
# COMPACT_ATOMS: atom_id res chain seq x y z
N LEU A 1 -13.77 16.10 6.76
CA LEU A 1 -14.51 15.41 7.85
C LEU A 1 -15.96 15.94 8.02
N ALA A 2 -16.41 16.83 7.12
CA ALA A 2 -17.81 17.30 7.01
C ALA A 2 -18.47 17.64 8.38
N GLY A 3 -17.74 18.35 9.26
CA GLY A 3 -18.26 18.80 10.55
C GLY A 3 -18.39 17.72 11.63
N ARG A 4 -17.74 16.57 11.47
CA ARG A 4 -17.66 15.53 12.50
C ARG A 4 -16.38 15.67 13.31
N GLU A 5 -16.46 15.50 14.60
CA GLU A 5 -15.28 15.27 15.44
C GLU A 5 -14.74 13.86 15.20
N VAL A 6 -13.43 13.73 14.99
CA VAL A 6 -12.75 12.45 14.73
C VAL A 6 -11.61 12.29 15.71
N VAL A 7 -11.57 11.15 16.39
CA VAL A 7 -10.44 10.74 17.23
C VAL A 7 -9.87 9.46 16.68
N LEU A 8 -8.57 9.43 16.44
CA LEU A 8 -7.79 8.27 16.04
C LEU A 8 -7.14 7.67 17.29
N LEU A 9 -7.49 6.45 17.64
CA LEU A 9 -6.88 5.74 18.78
C LEU A 9 -5.75 4.85 18.25
N GLU A 10 -4.54 5.06 18.75
CA GLU A 10 -3.37 4.23 18.49
C GLU A 10 -2.88 3.60 19.80
N ALA A 11 -2.73 2.29 19.80
CA ALA A 11 -2.28 1.55 20.97
C ALA A 11 -0.80 1.77 21.28
N ALA A 12 0.02 1.98 20.24
CA ALA A 12 1.45 2.22 20.37
C ALA A 12 1.77 3.67 20.77
N ASP A 13 3.04 3.93 20.99
CA ASP A 13 3.58 5.27 21.30
C ASP A 13 3.81 6.14 20.06
N ALA A 14 3.65 5.58 18.86
CA ALA A 14 3.72 6.29 17.60
C ALA A 14 2.81 5.64 16.56
N SER A 15 2.31 6.43 15.60
CA SER A 15 1.57 5.92 14.46
C SER A 15 2.46 5.14 13.50
N GLY A 16 1.89 4.13 12.84
CA GLY A 16 2.57 3.39 11.76
C GLY A 16 3.62 2.37 12.22
N THR A 17 3.79 2.10 13.50
CA THR A 17 4.81 1.16 14.04
C THR A 17 4.55 -0.31 13.72
N GLY A 18 3.36 -0.66 13.25
CA GLY A 18 2.96 -2.01 12.82
C GLY A 18 3.23 -2.28 11.35
N THR A 19 2.22 -2.76 10.64
CA THR A 19 2.31 -3.16 9.21
C THR A 19 2.73 -2.02 8.29
N SER A 20 2.34 -0.78 8.59
CA SER A 20 2.63 0.39 7.75
C SER A 20 4.12 0.72 7.66
N SER A 21 4.94 0.35 8.66
CA SER A 21 6.40 0.49 8.61
C SER A 21 7.12 -0.79 8.18
N ARG A 22 6.37 -1.87 7.86
CA ARG A 22 6.92 -3.19 7.54
C ARG A 22 6.45 -3.66 6.18
N ASN A 23 6.71 -2.85 5.16
CA ASN A 23 6.34 -3.13 3.78
C ASN A 23 7.53 -2.87 2.86
N SER A 24 7.38 -3.18 1.58
CA SER A 24 8.41 -3.01 0.56
C SER A 24 8.35 -1.65 -0.15
N GLU A 25 7.49 -0.74 0.29
CA GLU A 25 7.27 0.59 -0.28
C GLU A 25 6.89 0.61 -1.77
N VAL A 26 6.44 -0.53 -2.28
CA VAL A 26 6.08 -0.68 -3.68
C VAL A 26 4.66 -0.19 -3.94
N ILE A 27 4.52 0.75 -4.86
CA ILE A 27 3.23 1.11 -5.47
C ILE A 27 2.89 0.04 -6.49
N HIS A 28 2.03 -0.91 -6.11
CA HIS A 28 1.67 -2.05 -6.94
C HIS A 28 0.76 -1.66 -8.11
N ALA A 29 1.05 -2.18 -9.29
CA ALA A 29 0.22 -1.95 -10.48
C ALA A 29 -1.09 -2.77 -10.51
N GLY A 30 -1.18 -3.87 -9.72
CA GLY A 30 -2.38 -4.72 -9.69
C GLY A 30 -2.29 -6.01 -10.52
N LEU A 31 -1.08 -6.48 -10.84
CA LEU A 31 -0.82 -7.55 -11.82
C LEU A 31 -1.28 -8.95 -11.40
N TYR A 32 -1.25 -9.24 -10.09
CA TYR A 32 -1.30 -10.62 -9.58
C TYR A 32 -2.65 -11.04 -8.99
N TYR A 33 -3.62 -10.16 -9.00
CA TYR A 33 -4.88 -10.40 -8.32
C TYR A 33 -5.89 -11.12 -9.20
N ALA A 34 -6.89 -11.75 -8.58
CA ALA A 34 -7.98 -12.37 -9.31
C ALA A 34 -8.83 -11.29 -10.00
N PRO A 35 -9.12 -11.41 -11.31
CA PRO A 35 -10.01 -10.49 -12.02
C PRO A 35 -11.37 -10.37 -11.32
N GLY A 36 -11.91 -9.14 -11.27
CA GLY A 36 -13.17 -8.83 -10.60
C GLY A 36 -13.10 -8.75 -9.07
N SER A 37 -11.97 -9.13 -8.45
CA SER A 37 -11.81 -8.99 -7.00
C SER A 37 -11.74 -7.54 -6.56
N LEU A 38 -12.20 -7.26 -5.33
CA LEU A 38 -12.07 -5.95 -4.71
C LEU A 38 -10.60 -5.49 -4.67
N LYS A 39 -9.69 -6.42 -4.38
CA LYS A 39 -8.25 -6.16 -4.33
C LYS A 39 -7.68 -5.70 -5.68
N ALA A 40 -8.05 -6.35 -6.80
CA ALA A 40 -7.65 -5.94 -8.14
C ALA A 40 -8.14 -4.52 -8.45
N ARG A 41 -9.43 -4.27 -8.24
CA ARG A 41 -10.06 -2.98 -8.51
C ARG A 41 -9.45 -1.85 -7.68
N LEU A 42 -9.34 -2.05 -6.36
CA LEU A 42 -8.81 -1.02 -5.46
C LEU A 42 -7.31 -0.79 -5.66
N CYS A 43 -6.54 -1.81 -6.05
CA CYS A 43 -5.12 -1.63 -6.35
C CYS A 43 -4.90 -0.72 -7.57
N VAL A 44 -5.65 -0.94 -8.66
CA VAL A 44 -5.55 -0.11 -9.87
C VAL A 44 -5.99 1.34 -9.60
N GLN A 45 -7.12 1.52 -8.92
CA GLN A 45 -7.61 2.85 -8.56
C GLN A 45 -6.69 3.55 -7.56
N GLY A 46 -6.29 2.84 -6.50
CA GLY A 46 -5.44 3.37 -5.44
C GLY A 46 -4.06 3.78 -5.92
N ARG A 47 -3.50 3.08 -6.90
CA ARG A 47 -2.24 3.46 -7.54
C ARG A 47 -2.31 4.87 -8.12
N GLU A 48 -3.31 5.18 -8.91
CA GLU A 48 -3.44 6.51 -9.54
C GLU A 48 -3.70 7.60 -8.48
N LEU A 49 -4.56 7.31 -7.50
CA LEU A 49 -4.82 8.23 -6.39
C LEU A 49 -3.56 8.48 -5.56
N LEU A 50 -2.75 7.44 -5.32
CA LEU A 50 -1.52 7.56 -4.54
C LEU A 50 -0.48 8.42 -5.26
N TYR A 51 -0.27 8.22 -6.56
CA TYR A 51 0.63 9.06 -7.34
C TYR A 51 0.16 10.53 -7.35
N ALA A 52 -1.13 10.77 -7.54
CA ALA A 52 -1.69 12.13 -7.51
C ALA A 52 -1.51 12.76 -6.12
N TYR A 53 -1.82 12.02 -5.06
CA TYR A 53 -1.66 12.49 -3.69
C TYR A 53 -0.20 12.85 -3.39
N CYS A 54 0.74 11.94 -3.66
CA CYS A 54 2.16 12.17 -3.42
C CYS A 54 2.68 13.41 -4.15
N ALA A 55 2.29 13.59 -5.41
CA ALA A 55 2.70 14.75 -6.19
C ALA A 55 2.16 16.08 -5.62
N THR A 56 0.92 16.09 -5.11
CA THR A 56 0.31 17.31 -4.55
C THR A 56 0.75 17.64 -3.14
N HIS A 57 1.19 16.64 -2.36
CA HIS A 57 1.57 16.80 -0.96
C HIS A 57 3.08 16.72 -0.71
N GLY A 58 3.89 16.65 -1.78
CA GLY A 58 5.35 16.62 -1.65
C GLY A 58 5.90 15.34 -1.01
N VAL A 59 5.16 14.22 -1.11
CA VAL A 59 5.63 12.92 -0.64
C VAL A 59 6.56 12.31 -1.68
N ASP A 60 7.75 11.91 -1.27
CA ASP A 60 8.74 11.31 -2.15
C ASP A 60 8.23 10.00 -2.76
N HIS A 61 8.27 9.95 -4.07
CA HIS A 61 7.84 8.78 -4.82
C HIS A 61 8.50 8.73 -6.19
N ARG A 62 8.56 7.54 -6.78
CA ARG A 62 9.12 7.37 -8.13
C ARG A 62 8.39 6.29 -8.90
N ARG A 63 7.97 6.60 -10.11
CA ARG A 63 7.41 5.65 -11.08
C ARG A 63 8.57 4.97 -11.83
N CYS A 64 9.29 4.09 -11.13
CA CYS A 64 10.51 3.45 -11.65
C CYS A 64 10.25 2.21 -12.52
N GLY A 65 9.01 1.74 -12.58
CA GLY A 65 8.66 0.51 -13.26
C GLY A 65 9.06 -0.75 -12.49
N LYS A 66 8.73 -1.90 -13.09
CA LYS A 66 9.16 -3.23 -12.62
C LYS A 66 9.29 -4.17 -13.80
N LEU A 67 10.39 -4.93 -13.83
CA LEU A 67 10.58 -6.05 -14.74
C LEU A 67 10.11 -7.35 -14.08
N ILE A 68 9.34 -8.13 -14.79
CA ILE A 68 8.97 -9.51 -14.45
C ILE A 68 9.54 -10.37 -15.56
N VAL A 69 10.39 -11.33 -15.23
CA VAL A 69 11.22 -12.02 -16.21
C VAL A 69 10.93 -13.52 -16.28
N ALA A 70 11.09 -14.09 -17.47
CA ALA A 70 11.24 -15.51 -17.72
C ALA A 70 12.73 -15.78 -17.95
N THR A 71 13.37 -16.57 -17.10
CA THR A 71 14.81 -16.87 -17.19
C THR A 71 15.09 -18.04 -18.14
N ASP A 72 14.05 -18.78 -18.53
CA ASP A 72 14.08 -19.85 -19.51
C ASP A 72 12.77 -19.92 -20.33
N GLU A 73 12.77 -20.71 -21.41
CA GLU A 73 11.62 -20.84 -22.30
C GLU A 73 10.40 -21.47 -21.63
N ALA A 74 10.59 -22.32 -20.63
CA ALA A 74 9.48 -22.98 -19.93
C ALA A 74 8.63 -22.00 -19.10
N GLN A 75 9.21 -20.85 -18.72
CA GLN A 75 8.52 -19.80 -17.96
C GLN A 75 7.76 -18.80 -18.84
N VAL A 76 8.05 -18.75 -20.15
CA VAL A 76 7.41 -17.82 -21.08
C VAL A 76 5.87 -17.92 -21.09
N PRO A 77 5.25 -19.13 -21.09
CA PRO A 77 3.80 -19.25 -21.02
C PRO A 77 3.20 -18.66 -19.74
N ALA A 78 3.90 -18.78 -18.60
CA ALA A 78 3.44 -18.20 -17.33
C ALA A 78 3.47 -16.66 -17.37
N LEU A 79 4.48 -16.09 -18.04
CA LEU A 79 4.58 -14.64 -18.23
C LEU A 79 3.46 -14.11 -19.15
N GLN A 80 3.13 -14.85 -20.20
CA GLN A 80 1.98 -14.54 -21.08
C GLN A 80 0.65 -14.60 -20.33
N ALA A 81 0.44 -15.65 -19.53
CA ALA A 81 -0.76 -15.79 -18.71
C ALA A 81 -0.88 -14.66 -17.66
N LEU A 82 0.24 -14.21 -17.09
CA LEU A 82 0.26 -13.05 -16.19
C LEU A 82 -0.19 -11.78 -16.92
N ARG A 83 0.30 -11.53 -18.14
CA ARG A 83 -0.12 -10.39 -18.95
C ARG A 83 -1.63 -10.38 -19.17
N GLN A 84 -2.19 -11.50 -19.63
CA GLN A 84 -3.63 -11.64 -19.86
C GLN A 84 -4.45 -11.39 -18.60
N ARG A 85 -4.00 -11.93 -17.45
CA ARG A 85 -4.65 -11.70 -16.16
C ARG A 85 -4.60 -10.24 -15.75
N ALA A 86 -3.47 -9.57 -15.91
CA ALA A 86 -3.30 -8.16 -15.61
C ALA A 86 -4.22 -7.28 -16.47
N GLU A 87 -4.34 -7.57 -17.77
CA GLU A 87 -5.26 -6.90 -18.68
C GLU A 87 -6.73 -7.06 -18.22
N ALA A 88 -7.11 -8.25 -17.79
CA ALA A 88 -8.44 -8.51 -17.21
C ALA A 88 -8.70 -7.77 -15.89
N CYS A 89 -7.63 -7.39 -15.16
CA CYS A 89 -7.71 -6.54 -13.97
C CYS A 89 -7.69 -5.03 -14.28
N GLY A 90 -7.60 -4.64 -15.55
CA GLY A 90 -7.55 -3.24 -15.98
C GLY A 90 -6.14 -2.64 -16.08
N VAL A 91 -5.08 -3.45 -15.95
CA VAL A 91 -3.70 -3.01 -16.17
C VAL A 91 -3.37 -3.19 -17.65
N ARG A 92 -3.33 -2.09 -18.39
CA ARG A 92 -3.21 -2.11 -19.87
C ARG A 92 -1.88 -1.60 -20.40
N ASP A 93 -0.97 -1.21 -19.53
CA ASP A 93 0.31 -0.58 -19.87
C ASP A 93 1.50 -1.53 -19.85
N LEU A 94 1.26 -2.85 -19.67
CA LEU A 94 2.32 -3.86 -19.71
C LEU A 94 2.95 -3.95 -21.09
N GLN A 95 4.29 -3.92 -21.13
CA GLN A 95 5.07 -4.03 -22.34
C GLN A 95 5.82 -5.36 -22.34
N TRP A 96 5.68 -6.10 -23.43
CA TRP A 96 6.48 -7.29 -23.66
C TRP A 96 7.85 -6.89 -24.18
N LEU A 97 8.91 -7.42 -23.57
CA LEU A 97 10.28 -7.18 -23.95
C LEU A 97 10.96 -8.49 -24.30
N ASP A 98 11.79 -8.47 -25.35
CA ASP A 98 12.76 -9.50 -25.60
C ASP A 98 13.98 -9.39 -24.64
N ALA A 99 14.88 -10.37 -24.73
CA ALA A 99 16.07 -10.41 -23.87
C ALA A 99 16.95 -9.16 -24.01
N ALA A 100 17.16 -8.66 -25.22
CA ALA A 100 18.00 -7.50 -25.49
C ALA A 100 17.39 -6.21 -24.96
N GLN A 101 16.08 -6.03 -25.13
CA GLN A 101 15.33 -4.90 -24.59
C GLN A 101 15.33 -4.89 -23.06
N ALA A 102 15.14 -6.06 -22.43
CA ALA A 102 15.19 -6.18 -20.98
C ALA A 102 16.59 -5.88 -20.44
N GLN A 103 17.64 -6.36 -21.12
CA GLN A 103 19.04 -6.12 -20.76
C GLN A 103 19.47 -4.67 -20.95
N ALA A 104 18.87 -3.94 -21.90
CA ALA A 104 19.10 -2.51 -22.07
C ALA A 104 18.61 -1.69 -20.87
N LEU A 105 17.56 -2.16 -20.17
CA LEU A 105 17.04 -1.54 -18.95
C LEU A 105 17.81 -1.97 -17.70
N GLU A 106 18.23 -3.23 -17.64
CA GLU A 106 19.00 -3.80 -16.53
C GLU A 106 20.15 -4.66 -17.09
N PRO A 107 21.36 -4.10 -17.21
CA PRO A 107 22.48 -4.73 -17.90
C PRO A 107 22.94 -6.08 -17.30
N GLN A 108 22.70 -6.30 -16.03
CA GLN A 108 23.06 -7.54 -15.34
C GLN A 108 22.00 -8.65 -15.52
N LEU A 109 20.84 -8.30 -16.08
CA LEU A 109 19.74 -9.23 -16.21
C LEU A 109 20.04 -10.29 -17.30
N ARG A 110 19.70 -11.54 -16.98
CA ARG A 110 19.69 -12.66 -17.95
C ARG A 110 18.29 -13.25 -17.99
N CYS A 111 17.62 -13.13 -19.12
CA CYS A 111 16.28 -13.67 -19.32
C CYS A 111 16.05 -14.01 -20.80
N THR A 112 15.02 -14.82 -21.07
CA THR A 112 14.51 -15.12 -22.39
C THR A 112 13.49 -14.08 -22.83
N ALA A 113 12.63 -13.65 -21.92
CA ALA A 113 11.60 -12.61 -22.14
C ALA A 113 11.29 -11.88 -20.83
N ALA A 114 10.70 -10.70 -20.95
CA ALA A 114 10.25 -9.93 -19.79
C ALA A 114 8.92 -9.21 -20.04
N LEU A 115 8.24 -8.85 -18.95
CA LEU A 115 7.19 -7.84 -18.94
C LEU A 115 7.69 -6.62 -18.16
N LEU A 116 7.66 -5.46 -18.79
CA LEU A 116 7.80 -4.20 -18.09
C LEU A 116 6.43 -3.72 -17.62
N SER A 117 6.32 -3.38 -16.34
CA SER A 117 5.17 -2.72 -15.74
C SER A 117 5.52 -1.26 -15.43
N PRO A 118 5.26 -0.31 -16.33
CA PRO A 118 5.70 1.08 -16.18
C PRO A 118 5.02 1.81 -15.02
N SER A 119 3.81 1.39 -14.67
CA SER A 119 3.01 2.01 -13.60
C SER A 119 3.35 1.52 -12.19
N THR A 120 4.20 0.51 -12.05
CA THR A 120 4.76 0.13 -10.75
C THR A 120 5.79 1.18 -10.31
N GLY A 121 5.83 1.47 -9.02
CA GLY A 121 6.79 2.42 -8.47
C GLY A 121 7.09 2.19 -7.02
N ILE A 122 7.71 3.17 -6.40
CA ILE A 122 8.04 3.21 -4.98
C ILE A 122 7.57 4.53 -4.36
N VAL A 123 7.32 4.50 -3.07
CA VAL A 123 6.88 5.65 -2.27
C VAL A 123 7.62 5.65 -0.93
N ASP A 124 7.94 6.81 -0.41
CA ASP A 124 8.30 6.98 0.99
C ASP A 124 7.06 6.74 1.87
N SER A 125 6.97 5.54 2.44
CA SER A 125 5.82 5.15 3.26
C SER A 125 5.73 5.95 4.56
N HIS A 126 6.86 6.38 5.12
CA HIS A 126 6.89 7.21 6.32
C HIS A 126 6.42 8.62 6.03
N GLY A 127 6.94 9.24 4.96
CA GLY A 127 6.49 10.55 4.50
C GLY A 127 5.00 10.55 4.17
N LEU A 128 4.50 9.47 3.55
CA LEU A 128 3.06 9.32 3.28
C LEU A 128 2.22 9.28 4.56
N MET A 129 2.65 8.51 5.57
CA MET A 129 1.94 8.44 6.85
C MET A 129 1.91 9.80 7.57
N LEU A 130 3.06 10.50 7.61
CA LEU A 130 3.15 11.83 8.21
C LEU A 130 2.28 12.86 7.48
N SER A 131 2.26 12.82 6.15
CA SER A 131 1.42 13.68 5.33
C SER A 131 -0.07 13.46 5.60
N LEU A 132 -0.52 12.20 5.63
CA LEU A 132 -1.91 11.84 5.91
C LEU A 132 -2.33 12.22 7.35
N GLN A 133 -1.43 12.03 8.32
CA GLN A 133 -1.67 12.44 9.72
C GLN A 133 -1.80 13.97 9.81
N GLY A 134 -0.85 14.70 9.23
CA GLY A 134 -0.88 16.17 9.25
C GLY A 134 -2.13 16.74 8.58
N GLU A 135 -2.58 16.14 7.48
CA GLU A 135 -3.82 16.53 6.80
C GLU A 135 -5.05 16.24 7.69
N ALA A 136 -5.10 15.08 8.34
CA ALA A 136 -6.18 14.74 9.27
C ALA A 136 -6.26 15.73 10.43
N GLU A 137 -5.12 16.07 11.05
CA GLU A 137 -5.02 17.04 12.16
C GLU A 137 -5.39 18.45 11.70
N ALA A 138 -4.95 18.88 10.51
CA ALA A 138 -5.34 20.17 9.93
C ALA A 138 -6.85 20.30 9.70
N HIS A 139 -7.54 19.16 9.54
CA HIS A 139 -9.00 19.08 9.44
C HIS A 139 -9.70 18.81 10.79
N GLY A 140 -9.00 18.95 11.89
CA GLY A 140 -9.55 18.86 13.25
C GLY A 140 -9.64 17.44 13.82
N ALA A 141 -8.96 16.44 13.20
CA ALA A 141 -8.84 15.13 13.84
C ALA A 141 -7.82 15.19 15.01
N MET A 142 -8.07 14.40 16.04
CA MET A 142 -7.17 14.24 17.19
C MET A 142 -6.55 12.84 17.15
N LEU A 143 -5.23 12.75 17.32
CA LEU A 143 -4.52 11.48 17.49
C LEU A 143 -4.25 11.24 18.98
N ALA A 144 -4.79 10.15 19.53
CA ALA A 144 -4.54 9.69 20.89
C ALA A 144 -3.62 8.47 20.85
N LEU A 145 -2.35 8.68 21.17
CA LEU A 145 -1.34 7.61 21.30
C LEU A 145 -1.46 6.89 22.64
N LYS A 146 -0.88 5.69 22.75
CA LYS A 146 -0.93 4.84 23.96
C LYS A 146 -2.35 4.58 24.46
N SER A 147 -3.30 4.55 23.54
CA SER A 147 -4.74 4.48 23.80
C SER A 147 -5.36 3.20 23.22
N PRO A 148 -4.98 2.01 23.74
CA PRO A 148 -5.51 0.75 23.23
C PRO A 148 -6.99 0.60 23.53
N LEU A 149 -7.77 0.21 22.52
CA LEU A 149 -9.16 -0.16 22.70
C LEU A 149 -9.23 -1.49 23.48
N GLN A 150 -9.82 -1.48 24.66
CA GLN A 150 -9.98 -2.66 25.53
C GLN A 150 -11.37 -3.29 25.42
N GLY A 151 -12.39 -2.48 25.16
CA GLY A 151 -13.76 -2.95 25.07
C GLY A 151 -14.63 -2.07 24.18
N LEU A 152 -15.70 -2.66 23.66
CA LEU A 152 -16.72 -1.98 22.86
C LEU A 152 -18.08 -2.48 23.31
N ARG A 153 -18.96 -1.56 23.65
CA ARG A 153 -20.34 -1.86 24.05
C ARG A 153 -21.32 -1.04 23.22
N ARG A 154 -22.35 -1.69 22.68
CA ARG A 154 -23.42 -0.97 22.00
C ARG A 154 -24.35 -0.34 23.02
N VAL A 155 -24.66 0.94 22.84
CA VAL A 155 -25.58 1.73 23.67
C VAL A 155 -26.65 2.39 22.79
N ALA A 156 -27.66 2.99 23.41
CA ALA A 156 -28.65 3.76 22.68
C ALA A 156 -27.97 4.96 21.99
N GLY A 157 -28.08 4.99 20.66
CA GLY A 157 -27.51 6.08 19.85
C GLY A 157 -26.05 5.91 19.42
N GLY A 158 -25.37 4.80 19.77
CA GLY A 158 -23.99 4.60 19.35
C GLY A 158 -23.25 3.46 20.04
N PHE A 159 -21.98 3.71 20.33
CA PHE A 159 -21.08 2.77 21.00
C PHE A 159 -20.34 3.48 22.12
N GLU A 160 -20.12 2.75 23.19
CA GLU A 160 -19.24 3.15 24.29
C GLU A 160 -17.93 2.37 24.15
N LEU A 161 -16.81 3.08 24.23
CA LEU A 161 -15.47 2.53 24.10
C LEU A 161 -14.79 2.54 25.48
N ASP A 162 -14.20 1.41 25.86
CA ASP A 162 -13.28 1.33 27.00
C ASP A 162 -11.85 1.44 26.45
N VAL A 163 -11.18 2.54 26.76
CA VAL A 163 -9.83 2.86 26.28
C VAL A 163 -8.88 2.85 27.47
N GLY A 164 -7.90 1.97 27.42
CA GLY A 164 -6.88 1.84 28.46
C GLY A 164 -5.62 2.66 28.17
N HIS A 165 -4.77 2.79 29.20
CA HIS A 165 -3.41 3.25 29.03
C HIS A 165 -2.46 2.07 28.90
N LEU A 166 -1.42 2.18 28.06
CA LEU A 166 -0.43 1.11 27.79
C LEU A 166 0.22 0.60 29.09
N GLU A 167 0.54 1.49 30.03
CA GLU A 167 1.12 1.15 31.32
C GLU A 167 0.25 0.22 32.15
N SER A 168 -1.08 0.31 32.04
CA SER A 168 -2.02 -0.58 32.74
C SER A 168 -2.09 -1.99 32.15
N LEU A 169 -1.77 -2.14 30.86
CA LEU A 169 -1.73 -3.44 30.17
C LEU A 169 -0.44 -4.21 30.47
N GLU A 170 0.69 -3.53 30.55
CA GLU A 170 1.96 -4.15 30.94
C GLU A 170 1.96 -4.64 32.39
N ALA A 171 1.32 -3.91 33.29
CA ALA A 171 1.13 -4.32 34.67
C ALA A 171 0.27 -5.60 34.80
N ARG A 172 -0.78 -5.76 33.98
CA ARG A 172 -1.64 -6.95 33.96
C ARG A 172 -0.99 -8.19 33.33
N ARG A 173 0.01 -8.02 32.44
CA ARG A 173 0.75 -9.14 31.82
C ARG A 173 1.85 -9.71 32.73
N LYS A 174 2.23 -9.01 33.77
CA LYS A 174 3.25 -9.41 34.76
C LYS A 174 2.64 -10.08 36.00
N GLN A 175 1.33 -10.20 36.11
CA GLN A 175 0.58 -10.97 37.10
C GLN A 175 0.08 -12.28 36.49
#